data_1863b639c2c6ed03391a3ecf5c7f6707
#
_entry.id   1863b639c2c6ed03391a3ecf5c7f6707
#
_cell.length_a   1.000
_cell.length_b   1.000
_cell.length_c   1.000
_cell.angle_alpha   90.00
_cell.angle_beta   90.00
_cell.angle_gamma   90.00
#
_symmetry.space_group_name_H-M   'P 1'
#
loop_
_entity.id
_entity.type
_entity.pdbx_description
1 polymer ?
#
loop_
_entity_poly.entity_id
_entity_poly.type
_entity_poly.pdbx_seq_one_letter_code
_entity_poly.pdbx_strand_id
1 'polypeptide(L)'
;MFDKKFSELSSLPAIKEALEIAKLLTTIANAWTDNADFLCQDLQNEVAEFLHEVRQGQSNKRRIFEELGDVIFVLCRIANLFNVDVEWATKYSVDELKRRFLYLEEKYGADKIKTASQEEFFKLWKEAKGKK
;
A
#
# COMPACT_ATOMS: atom_id res chain seq x y z
N MET A 1 -25.90 -1.62 18.15
CA MET A 1 -25.28 -0.29 18.01
C MET A 1 -24.11 -0.29 17.03
N PHE A 2 -23.04 -1.01 17.33
CA PHE A 2 -21.90 -1.08 16.40
C PHE A 2 -22.26 -1.83 15.13
N ASP A 3 -23.02 -2.93 15.21
CA ASP A 3 -23.47 -3.71 14.06
C ASP A 3 -24.10 -2.85 12.98
N LYS A 4 -24.99 -1.94 13.37
CA LYS A 4 -25.67 -1.09 12.40
C LYS A 4 -24.69 -0.17 11.68
N LYS A 5 -23.76 0.44 12.42
CA LYS A 5 -22.76 1.33 11.86
C LYS A 5 -21.83 0.59 10.91
N PHE A 6 -21.40 -0.61 11.28
CA PHE A 6 -20.55 -1.44 10.43
C PHE A 6 -21.28 -1.90 9.17
N SER A 7 -22.55 -2.30 9.31
CA SER A 7 -23.38 -2.74 8.18
C SER A 7 -23.57 -1.65 7.14
N GLU A 8 -23.73 -0.41 7.58
CA GLU A 8 -23.92 0.73 6.67
C GLU A 8 -22.68 0.95 5.78
N LEU A 9 -21.49 0.58 6.25
CA LEU A 9 -20.24 0.75 5.52
C LEU A 9 -19.85 -0.47 4.70
N SER A 10 -20.45 -1.64 4.96
CA SER A 10 -20.04 -2.91 4.36
C SER A 10 -20.26 -2.99 2.85
N SER A 11 -21.11 -2.14 2.28
CA SER A 11 -21.35 -2.09 0.84
C SER A 11 -20.30 -1.29 0.07
N LEU A 12 -19.42 -0.56 0.77
CA LEU A 12 -18.37 0.21 0.13
C LEU A 12 -17.27 -0.69 -0.41
N PRO A 13 -16.54 -0.25 -1.45
CA PRO A 13 -15.31 -0.95 -1.85
C PRO A 13 -14.36 -1.07 -0.66
N ALA A 14 -13.60 -2.15 -0.60
CA ALA A 14 -12.83 -2.53 0.60
C ALA A 14 -11.92 -1.43 1.14
N ILE A 15 -11.17 -0.75 0.27
CA ILE A 15 -10.27 0.32 0.73
C ILE A 15 -11.07 1.50 1.29
N LYS A 16 -12.17 1.86 0.63
CA LYS A 16 -13.03 2.94 1.11
C LYS A 16 -13.68 2.58 2.42
N GLU A 17 -14.15 1.35 2.55
CA GLU A 17 -14.68 0.83 3.82
C GLU A 17 -13.62 0.91 4.92
N ALA A 18 -12.39 0.49 4.63
CA ALA A 18 -11.29 0.54 5.59
C ALA A 18 -11.02 1.95 6.08
N LEU A 19 -11.03 2.93 5.17
CA LEU A 19 -10.84 4.35 5.52
C LEU A 19 -11.96 4.86 6.43
N GLU A 20 -13.20 4.52 6.12
CA GLU A 20 -14.35 4.95 6.92
C GLU A 20 -14.42 4.23 8.26
N ILE A 21 -14.13 2.93 8.29
CA ILE A 21 -14.05 2.16 9.54
C ILE A 21 -12.97 2.74 10.45
N ALA A 22 -11.80 3.07 9.91
CA ALA A 22 -10.72 3.64 10.69
C ALA A 22 -11.15 4.94 11.38
N LYS A 23 -11.86 5.80 10.66
CA LYS A 23 -12.42 7.03 11.25
C LYS A 23 -13.45 6.73 12.33
N LEU A 24 -14.34 5.79 12.05
CA LEU A 24 -15.40 5.43 12.97
C LEU A 24 -14.84 4.92 14.31
N LEU A 25 -13.83 4.07 14.26
CA LEU A 25 -13.22 3.50 15.47
C LEU A 25 -12.73 4.56 16.44
N THR A 26 -12.20 5.67 15.95
CA THR A 26 -11.73 6.75 16.80
C THR A 26 -12.89 7.45 17.54
N THR A 27 -14.11 7.33 17.02
CA THR A 27 -15.28 7.95 17.64
C THR A 27 -16.01 7.02 18.62
N ILE A 28 -15.91 5.70 18.42
CA ILE A 28 -16.66 4.73 19.24
C ILE A 28 -15.81 4.08 20.34
N ALA A 29 -14.50 4.28 20.32
CA ALA A 29 -13.61 3.71 21.33
C ALA A 29 -12.55 4.73 21.73
N ASN A 30 -12.68 5.29 22.93
CA ASN A 30 -11.77 6.31 23.44
C ASN A 30 -10.31 5.82 23.46
N ALA A 31 -10.08 4.53 23.68
CA ALA A 31 -8.75 3.94 23.69
C ALA A 31 -8.13 3.81 22.30
N TRP A 32 -8.94 3.94 21.26
CA TRP A 32 -8.49 3.84 19.88
C TRP A 32 -8.05 5.23 19.40
N THR A 33 -6.79 5.55 19.66
CA THR A 33 -6.23 6.85 19.29
C THR A 33 -5.14 6.66 18.24
N ASP A 34 -5.26 7.40 17.14
CA ASP A 34 -4.27 7.36 16.07
C ASP A 34 -3.37 8.57 16.17
N ASN A 35 -2.09 8.34 16.44
CA ASN A 35 -1.06 9.35 16.36
C ASN A 35 0.11 8.81 15.53
N ALA A 36 0.95 9.72 15.03
CA ALA A 36 2.00 9.35 14.08
C ALA A 36 2.97 8.32 14.64
N ASP A 37 3.44 8.50 15.87
CA ASP A 37 4.42 7.58 16.48
C ASP A 37 3.85 6.19 16.68
N PHE A 38 2.63 6.10 17.20
CA PHE A 38 1.95 4.82 17.39
C PHE A 38 1.73 4.10 16.08
N LEU A 39 1.24 4.83 15.06
CA LEU A 39 0.96 4.23 13.76
C LEU A 39 2.23 3.80 13.02
N CYS A 40 3.31 4.56 13.16
CA CYS A 40 4.60 4.14 12.61
C CYS A 40 5.08 2.84 13.24
N GLN A 41 4.97 2.73 14.56
CA GLN A 41 5.34 1.51 15.27
C GLN A 41 4.46 0.33 14.86
N ASP A 42 3.15 0.57 14.77
CA ASP A 42 2.18 -0.44 14.38
C ASP A 42 2.45 -0.93 12.95
N LEU A 43 2.74 -0.01 12.03
CA LEU A 43 3.09 -0.36 10.65
C LEU A 43 4.35 -1.22 10.60
N GLN A 44 5.39 -0.85 11.35
CA GLN A 44 6.62 -1.63 11.40
C GLN A 44 6.35 -3.05 11.89
N ASN A 45 5.52 -3.21 12.92
CA ASN A 45 5.15 -4.52 13.44
C ASN A 45 4.37 -5.35 12.43
N GLU A 46 3.37 -4.74 11.77
CA GLU A 46 2.54 -5.44 10.78
C GLU A 46 3.37 -5.83 9.55
N VAL A 47 4.26 -4.95 9.09
CA VAL A 47 5.16 -5.27 7.98
C VAL A 47 6.09 -6.41 8.35
N ALA A 48 6.64 -6.41 9.57
CA ALA A 48 7.51 -7.49 10.04
C ALA A 48 6.77 -8.84 10.04
N GLU A 49 5.53 -8.86 10.53
CA GLU A 49 4.68 -10.07 10.52
C GLU A 49 4.39 -10.54 9.10
N PHE A 50 4.05 -9.60 8.21
CA PHE A 50 3.81 -9.88 6.81
C PHE A 50 5.05 -10.50 6.14
N LEU A 51 6.21 -9.89 6.32
CA LEU A 51 7.46 -10.38 5.74
C LEU A 51 7.86 -11.75 6.31
N HIS A 52 7.59 -11.99 7.60
CA HIS A 52 7.82 -13.30 8.19
C HIS A 52 7.04 -14.37 7.45
N GLU A 53 5.76 -14.13 7.18
CA GLU A 53 4.91 -15.09 6.47
C GLU A 53 5.32 -15.25 5.02
N VAL A 54 5.73 -14.16 4.34
CA VAL A 54 6.22 -14.21 2.96
C VAL A 54 7.45 -15.13 2.87
N ARG A 55 8.35 -15.07 3.84
CA ARG A 55 9.56 -15.90 3.86
C ARG A 55 9.28 -17.38 4.07
N GLN A 56 8.09 -17.74 4.60
CA GLN A 56 7.67 -19.14 4.73
C GLN A 56 7.21 -19.73 3.39
N GLY A 57 6.93 -18.90 2.40
CA GLY A 57 6.65 -19.32 1.03
C GLY A 57 5.21 -19.70 0.75
N GLN A 58 5.00 -20.36 -0.39
CA GLN A 58 3.66 -20.63 -0.95
C GLN A 58 2.74 -21.44 -0.03
N SER A 59 3.29 -22.34 0.77
CA SER A 59 2.48 -23.16 1.69
C SER A 59 1.74 -22.31 2.74
N ASN A 60 2.13 -21.05 2.88
CA ASN A 60 1.59 -20.14 3.89
C ASN A 60 0.73 -19.02 3.28
N LYS A 61 0.17 -19.28 2.11
CA LYS A 61 -0.57 -18.27 1.34
C LYS A 61 -1.71 -17.62 2.11
N ARG A 62 -2.43 -18.40 2.93
CA ARG A 62 -3.53 -17.85 3.74
C ARG A 62 -3.02 -16.82 4.76
N ARG A 63 -1.90 -17.12 5.42
CA ARG A 63 -1.30 -16.20 6.38
C ARG A 63 -0.80 -14.94 5.70
N ILE A 64 -0.19 -15.10 4.52
CA ILE A 64 0.24 -13.95 3.71
C ILE A 64 -0.97 -13.05 3.39
N PHE A 65 -2.08 -13.66 3.00
CA PHE A 65 -3.32 -12.95 2.70
C PHE A 65 -3.81 -12.15 3.91
N GLU A 66 -3.85 -12.78 5.08
CA GLU A 66 -4.30 -12.12 6.31
C GLU A 66 -3.40 -10.94 6.70
N GLU A 67 -2.08 -11.17 6.69
CA GLU A 67 -1.13 -10.14 7.09
C GLU A 67 -1.06 -8.99 6.09
N LEU A 68 -1.27 -9.26 4.81
CA LEU A 68 -1.37 -8.19 3.81
C LEU A 68 -2.52 -7.24 4.13
N GLY A 69 -3.67 -7.79 4.49
CA GLY A 69 -4.83 -6.98 4.87
C GLY A 69 -4.53 -6.09 6.07
N ASP A 70 -3.83 -6.64 7.07
CA ASP A 70 -3.47 -5.89 8.27
C ASP A 70 -2.53 -4.71 7.95
N VAL A 71 -1.54 -4.93 7.07
CA VAL A 71 -0.63 -3.86 6.62
C VAL A 71 -1.44 -2.76 5.92
N ILE A 72 -2.32 -3.14 5.00
CA ILE A 72 -3.13 -2.17 4.24
C ILE A 72 -4.01 -1.36 5.19
N PHE A 73 -4.60 -2.00 6.20
CA PHE A 73 -5.46 -1.28 7.14
C PHE A 73 -4.67 -0.22 7.94
N VAL A 74 -3.45 -0.53 8.38
CA VAL A 74 -2.63 0.47 9.08
C VAL A 74 -2.26 1.61 8.14
N LEU A 75 -1.97 1.32 6.87
CA LEU A 75 -1.72 2.38 5.87
C LEU A 75 -2.93 3.30 5.72
N CYS A 76 -4.14 2.74 5.73
CA CYS A 76 -5.37 3.55 5.68
C CYS A 76 -5.50 4.45 6.91
N ARG A 77 -5.13 3.96 8.09
CA ARG A 77 -5.16 4.77 9.30
C ARG A 77 -4.19 5.95 9.21
N ILE A 78 -2.99 5.70 8.70
CA ILE A 78 -2.00 6.76 8.49
C ILE A 78 -2.51 7.78 7.47
N ALA A 79 -3.08 7.31 6.38
CA ALA A 79 -3.65 8.20 5.35
C ALA A 79 -4.73 9.11 5.94
N ASN A 80 -5.60 8.55 6.78
CA ASN A 80 -6.63 9.35 7.46
C ASN A 80 -6.02 10.42 8.37
N LEU A 81 -4.97 10.06 9.11
CA LEU A 81 -4.32 10.99 10.04
C LEU A 81 -3.80 12.22 9.32
N PHE A 82 -3.23 12.05 8.12
CA PHE A 82 -2.65 13.14 7.35
C PHE A 82 -3.57 13.64 6.23
N ASN A 83 -4.80 13.13 6.19
CA ASN A 83 -5.79 13.52 5.19
C ASN A 83 -5.28 13.32 3.76
N VAL A 84 -4.63 12.18 3.53
CA VAL A 84 -4.12 11.78 2.23
C VAL A 84 -5.10 10.82 1.58
N ASP A 85 -5.45 11.07 0.31
CA ASP A 85 -6.34 10.21 -0.46
C ASP A 85 -5.55 9.01 -0.98
N VAL A 86 -5.88 7.81 -0.49
CA VAL A 86 -5.16 6.57 -0.84
C VAL A 86 -5.31 6.25 -2.33
N GLU A 87 -6.51 6.45 -2.88
CA GLU A 87 -6.78 6.18 -4.30
C GLU A 87 -5.90 7.05 -5.20
N TRP A 88 -5.87 8.36 -4.91
CA TRP A 88 -5.05 9.30 -5.69
C TRP A 88 -3.55 9.06 -5.51
N ALA A 89 -3.12 8.74 -4.28
CA ALA A 89 -1.71 8.41 -4.04
C ALA A 89 -1.27 7.19 -4.84
N THR A 90 -2.12 6.15 -4.86
CA THR A 90 -1.85 4.93 -5.63
C THR A 90 -1.83 5.23 -7.13
N LYS A 91 -2.80 6.01 -7.62
CA LYS A 91 -2.88 6.40 -9.02
C LYS A 91 -1.62 7.16 -9.45
N TYR A 92 -1.17 8.08 -8.61
CA TYR A 92 0.07 8.83 -8.88
C TYR A 92 1.27 7.89 -9.05
N SER A 93 1.42 6.92 -8.14
CA SER A 93 2.52 5.97 -8.22
C SER A 93 2.48 5.11 -9.48
N VAL A 94 1.27 4.66 -9.85
CA VAL A 94 1.09 3.86 -11.07
C VAL A 94 1.44 4.69 -12.32
N ASP A 95 0.98 5.93 -12.38
CA ASP A 95 1.25 6.80 -13.52
C ASP A 95 2.74 7.13 -13.64
N GLU A 96 3.43 7.34 -12.52
CA GLU A 96 4.88 7.56 -12.51
C GLU A 96 5.63 6.31 -13.00
N LEU A 97 5.19 5.13 -12.58
CA LEU A 97 5.78 3.87 -13.04
C LEU A 97 5.65 3.74 -14.56
N LYS A 98 4.46 4.00 -15.09
CA LYS A 98 4.19 3.96 -16.53
C LYS A 98 5.05 4.97 -17.27
N ARG A 99 5.15 6.19 -16.74
CA ARG A 99 5.97 7.24 -17.36
C ARG A 99 7.44 6.82 -17.47
N ARG A 100 7.96 6.20 -16.43
CA ARG A 100 9.35 5.71 -16.42
C ARG A 100 9.57 4.64 -17.48
N PHE A 101 8.65 3.69 -17.59
CA PHE A 101 8.75 2.64 -18.63
C PHE A 101 8.67 3.21 -20.02
N LEU A 102 7.77 4.17 -20.26
CA LEU A 102 7.65 4.82 -21.57
C LEU A 102 8.92 5.61 -21.91
N TYR A 103 9.50 6.29 -20.95
CA TYR A 103 10.77 6.98 -21.14
C TYR A 103 11.87 6.01 -21.59
N LEU A 104 11.98 4.87 -20.90
CA LEU A 104 12.99 3.86 -21.23
C LEU A 104 12.74 3.23 -22.58
N GLU A 105 11.48 2.96 -22.92
CA GLU A 105 11.13 2.40 -24.23
C GLU A 105 11.50 3.36 -25.36
N GLU A 106 11.20 4.63 -25.18
CA GLU A 106 11.53 5.65 -26.19
C GLU A 106 13.04 5.79 -26.39
N LYS A 107 13.79 5.78 -25.29
CA LYS A 107 15.23 5.99 -25.34
C LYS A 107 16.02 4.76 -25.79
N TYR A 108 15.65 3.58 -25.31
CA TYR A 108 16.43 2.36 -25.49
C TYR A 108 15.76 1.29 -26.32
N GLY A 109 14.45 1.40 -26.56
CA GLY A 109 13.66 0.40 -27.27
C GLY A 109 13.15 -0.70 -26.36
N ALA A 110 12.01 -1.31 -26.77
CA ALA A 110 11.35 -2.36 -26.00
C ALA A 110 12.23 -3.60 -25.82
N ASP A 111 13.00 -3.97 -26.84
CA ASP A 111 13.83 -5.17 -26.81
C ASP A 111 14.94 -5.06 -25.76
N LYS A 112 15.55 -3.89 -25.64
CA LYS A 112 16.57 -3.65 -24.61
C LYS A 112 16.00 -3.82 -23.21
N ILE A 113 14.80 -3.30 -22.98
CA ILE A 113 14.13 -3.42 -21.68
C ILE A 113 13.80 -4.88 -21.37
N LYS A 114 13.27 -5.62 -22.35
CA LYS A 114 12.91 -7.03 -22.18
C LYS A 114 14.10 -7.91 -21.88
N THR A 115 15.26 -7.63 -22.48
CA THR A 115 16.43 -8.50 -22.42
C THR A 115 17.49 -8.06 -21.44
N ALA A 116 17.36 -6.88 -20.85
CA ALA A 116 18.32 -6.38 -19.88
C ALA A 116 18.42 -7.30 -18.66
N SER A 117 19.64 -7.47 -18.15
CA SER A 117 19.84 -8.14 -16.87
C SER A 117 19.22 -7.30 -15.76
N GLN A 118 19.03 -7.90 -14.58
CA GLN A 118 18.52 -7.17 -13.42
C GLN A 118 19.41 -5.96 -13.08
N GLU A 119 20.72 -6.15 -13.12
CA GLU A 119 21.68 -5.09 -12.83
C GLU A 119 21.58 -3.94 -13.85
N GLU A 120 21.53 -4.29 -15.14
CA GLU A 120 21.38 -3.29 -16.21
C GLU A 120 20.05 -2.54 -16.06
N PHE A 121 18.97 -3.29 -15.79
CA PHE A 121 17.65 -2.70 -15.63
C PHE A 121 17.63 -1.68 -14.49
N PHE A 122 18.25 -2.00 -13.35
CA PHE A 122 18.28 -1.07 -12.23
C PHE A 122 19.03 0.24 -12.58
N LYS A 123 20.08 0.17 -13.39
CA LYS A 123 20.77 1.37 -13.86
C LYS A 123 19.85 2.25 -14.72
N LEU A 124 19.14 1.61 -15.66
CA LEU A 124 18.17 2.29 -16.50
C LEU A 124 17.04 2.90 -15.66
N TRP A 125 16.58 2.16 -14.66
CA TRP A 125 15.49 2.60 -13.79
C TRP A 125 15.88 3.84 -12.99
N LYS A 126 17.11 3.88 -12.48
CA LYS A 126 17.62 5.07 -11.79
C LYS A 126 17.64 6.29 -12.71
N GLU A 127 18.02 6.10 -13.95
CA GLU A 127 18.00 7.17 -14.94
C GLU A 127 16.58 7.68 -15.14
N ALA A 128 15.62 6.77 -15.34
CA ALA A 128 14.21 7.14 -15.54
C ALA A 128 13.64 7.89 -14.34
N LYS A 129 14.02 7.51 -13.13
CA LYS A 129 13.58 8.20 -11.91
C LYS A 129 14.03 9.65 -11.86
N GLY A 130 15.20 9.96 -12.40
CA GLY A 130 15.73 11.31 -12.42
C GLY A 130 15.08 12.23 -13.46
N LYS A 131 14.28 11.69 -14.36
CA LYS A 131 13.61 12.45 -15.42
C LYS A 131 12.17 12.75 -15.04
N LYS A 132 11.78 14.00 -15.12
CA LYS A 132 10.41 14.45 -14.83
C LYS A 132 9.73 14.97 -16.07
#